data_1b953ac2c8238d2667c8f3a97652b83b
#
_entry.id   1b953ac2c8238d2667c8f3a97652b83b
#
_cell.length_a   1.000
_cell.length_b   1.000
_cell.length_c   1.000
_cell.angle_alpha   90.00
_cell.angle_beta   90.00
_cell.angle_gamma   90.00
#
_symmetry.space_group_name_H-M   'P 1'
#
loop_
_entity.id
_entity.type
_entity.pdbx_description
1 polymer ?
#
loop_
_entity_poly.entity_id
_entity_poly.type
_entity_poly.pdbx_seq_one_letter_code
_entity_poly.pdbx_strand_id
1 'polypeptide(L)'
;MKPSFKKLLLLFSIITILSIACTPHAKASGRSWKSWFIEQYFWLKRDKSYYKVQDESSFQKYLNASREQSDKGYYLDPNSVNGGLVQERLFDMQVYSWNDNGKANQKTIFYLAGGSYLNNPTPYHISMLKTLSTSLDAKIILPIYPKTPRYTYDYAIPRLVNPYRHFHEKNANLTLMGDSAGGGLALGLAHALSHQSGQEAIPQPKNIILLSPWLDVTMKHPEIPKYEDTDPILSAWGLARVGEIWANGSNNTNYTYVSPKNAPATKLAPITLFTGTREIFFPDIRDYAAQLQAANHPVNYIAQEGMNHVYPIYPIEEAKTAQYQMIDIINKTP
;
A
#
# COMPACT_ATOMS: atom_id res chain seq x y z
N MET A 1 -24.26 -13.17 29.46
CA MET A 1 -24.33 -14.65 29.47
C MET A 1 -22.94 -15.21 29.17
N LYS A 2 -22.31 -15.91 30.12
CA LYS A 2 -21.01 -16.58 29.89
C LYS A 2 -21.23 -17.77 28.94
N PRO A 3 -20.42 -17.96 27.88
CA PRO A 3 -20.54 -19.15 27.04
C PRO A 3 -20.29 -20.40 27.85
N SER A 4 -21.12 -21.43 27.67
CA SER A 4 -21.00 -22.68 28.46
C SER A 4 -19.66 -23.34 28.15
N PHE A 5 -19.04 -23.94 29.17
CA PHE A 5 -17.75 -24.64 29.10
C PHE A 5 -17.69 -25.69 27.97
N LYS A 6 -18.82 -26.29 27.59
CA LYS A 6 -18.95 -27.20 26.44
C LYS A 6 -18.75 -26.50 25.08
N LYS A 7 -19.21 -25.24 24.94
CA LYS A 7 -18.97 -24.45 23.68
C LYS A 7 -17.52 -24.03 23.56
N LEU A 8 -16.85 -23.74 24.68
CA LEU A 8 -15.42 -23.41 24.73
C LEU A 8 -14.54 -24.61 24.34
N LEU A 9 -14.88 -25.83 24.89
CA LEU A 9 -14.17 -27.07 24.52
C LEU A 9 -14.37 -27.45 23.06
N LEU A 10 -15.58 -27.22 22.48
CA LEU A 10 -15.85 -27.50 21.07
C LEU A 10 -15.07 -26.54 20.15
N LEU A 11 -14.99 -25.27 20.54
CA LEU A 11 -14.15 -24.29 19.78
C LEU A 11 -12.65 -24.66 19.86
N PHE A 12 -12.14 -25.05 21.01
CA PHE A 12 -10.75 -25.48 21.16
C PHE A 12 -10.45 -26.76 20.36
N SER A 13 -11.37 -27.75 20.35
CA SER A 13 -11.21 -28.99 19.56
C SER A 13 -11.25 -28.69 18.06
N ILE A 14 -12.12 -27.80 17.60
CA ILE A 14 -12.21 -27.40 16.18
C ILE A 14 -10.93 -26.64 15.76
N ILE A 15 -10.41 -25.75 16.60
CA ILE A 15 -9.16 -25.02 16.35
C ILE A 15 -7.96 -25.99 16.31
N THR A 16 -7.91 -26.99 17.19
CA THR A 16 -6.83 -27.98 17.24
C THR A 16 -6.88 -28.93 16.05
N ILE A 17 -8.06 -29.39 15.63
CA ILE A 17 -8.23 -30.24 14.45
C ILE A 17 -7.92 -29.50 13.15
N LEU A 18 -8.35 -28.23 13.03
CA LEU A 18 -7.99 -27.36 11.90
C LEU A 18 -6.48 -27.09 11.84
N SER A 19 -5.82 -26.87 12.98
CA SER A 19 -4.36 -26.65 12.99
C SER A 19 -3.56 -27.89 12.57
N ILE A 20 -4.01 -29.09 12.92
CA ILE A 20 -3.36 -30.36 12.55
C ILE A 20 -3.60 -30.70 11.06
N ALA A 21 -4.79 -30.39 10.52
CA ALA A 21 -5.12 -30.67 9.13
C ALA A 21 -4.49 -29.64 8.14
N CYS A 22 -4.22 -28.42 8.61
CA CYS A 22 -3.72 -27.32 7.75
C CYS A 22 -2.19 -27.23 7.66
N THR A 23 -1.45 -27.78 8.65
CA THR A 23 0.02 -27.76 8.64
C THR A 23 0.68 -28.45 7.42
N PRO A 24 0.18 -29.55 6.87
CA PRO A 24 0.76 -30.14 5.67
C PRO A 24 0.58 -29.26 4.41
N HIS A 25 -0.59 -28.63 4.24
CA HIS A 25 -0.88 -27.77 3.08
C HIS A 25 -0.09 -26.45 3.12
N ALA A 26 0.05 -25.83 4.29
CA ALA A 26 0.86 -24.64 4.44
C ALA A 26 2.36 -24.93 4.19
N LYS A 27 2.89 -26.04 4.72
CA LYS A 27 4.27 -26.47 4.48
C LYS A 27 4.55 -26.80 3.00
N ALA A 28 3.61 -27.41 2.28
CA ALA A 28 3.74 -27.70 0.87
C ALA A 28 3.77 -26.44 -0.02
N SER A 29 3.17 -25.33 0.44
CA SER A 29 3.17 -24.05 -0.26
C SER A 29 4.31 -23.10 0.16
N GLY A 30 5.23 -23.53 1.05
CA GLY A 30 6.36 -22.69 1.53
C GLY A 30 5.96 -21.50 2.38
N ARG A 31 4.72 -21.43 2.89
CA ARG A 31 4.18 -20.31 3.67
C ARG A 31 3.74 -20.71 5.08
N SER A 32 3.62 -19.73 5.98
CA SER A 32 3.15 -19.97 7.35
C SER A 32 1.66 -20.34 7.39
N TRP A 33 1.25 -21.07 8.43
CA TRP A 33 -0.16 -21.40 8.66
C TRP A 33 -1.01 -20.13 8.90
N LYS A 34 -0.42 -19.10 9.52
CA LYS A 34 -1.09 -17.80 9.73
C LYS A 34 -1.43 -17.11 8.40
N SER A 35 -0.51 -17.15 7.46
CA SER A 35 -0.73 -16.60 6.12
C SER A 35 -1.87 -17.34 5.39
N TRP A 36 -1.92 -18.67 5.51
CA TRP A 36 -3.03 -19.45 4.99
C TRP A 36 -4.37 -19.07 5.64
N PHE A 37 -4.42 -18.92 6.98
CA PHE A 37 -5.65 -18.49 7.67
C PHE A 37 -6.13 -17.10 7.27
N ILE A 38 -5.23 -16.14 7.11
CA ILE A 38 -5.58 -14.79 6.64
C ILE A 38 -6.15 -14.85 5.22
N GLU A 39 -5.61 -15.67 4.35
CA GLU A 39 -6.18 -15.89 3.02
C GLU A 39 -7.60 -16.45 3.10
N GLN A 40 -7.83 -17.49 3.94
CA GLN A 40 -9.18 -18.03 4.13
C GLN A 40 -10.15 -16.98 4.68
N TYR A 41 -9.69 -16.12 5.59
CA TYR A 41 -10.47 -15.00 6.09
C TYR A 41 -10.89 -14.04 4.96
N PHE A 42 -9.99 -13.70 4.02
CA PHE A 42 -10.33 -12.85 2.88
C PHE A 42 -11.35 -13.51 1.95
N TRP A 43 -11.20 -14.81 1.68
CA TRP A 43 -12.20 -15.57 0.91
C TRP A 43 -13.58 -15.56 1.57
N LEU A 44 -13.61 -15.71 2.89
CA LEU A 44 -14.85 -15.68 3.67
C LEU A 44 -15.48 -14.28 3.71
N LYS A 45 -14.67 -13.25 3.86
CA LYS A 45 -15.10 -11.84 3.90
C LYS A 45 -15.66 -11.35 2.57
N ARG A 46 -15.26 -11.97 1.46
CA ARG A 46 -15.72 -11.69 0.10
C ARG A 46 -15.49 -10.26 -0.37
N ASP A 47 -14.45 -9.58 0.11
CA ASP A 47 -14.09 -8.21 -0.32
C ASP A 47 -13.90 -8.15 -1.84
N LYS A 48 -13.37 -9.21 -2.45
CA LYS A 48 -13.23 -9.36 -3.89
C LYS A 48 -14.55 -9.18 -4.65
N SER A 49 -15.71 -9.47 -4.05
CA SER A 49 -17.00 -9.34 -4.72
C SER A 49 -17.29 -7.92 -5.20
N TYR A 50 -16.78 -6.89 -4.49
CA TYR A 50 -16.91 -5.49 -4.89
C TYR A 50 -16.20 -5.17 -6.21
N TYR A 51 -15.10 -5.86 -6.48
CA TYR A 51 -14.30 -5.69 -7.70
C TYR A 51 -14.72 -6.64 -8.83
N LYS A 52 -15.40 -7.75 -8.51
CA LYS A 52 -15.82 -8.78 -9.47
C LYS A 52 -17.22 -8.54 -10.03
N VAL A 53 -17.98 -7.62 -9.44
CA VAL A 53 -19.35 -7.33 -9.88
C VAL A 53 -19.32 -6.61 -11.22
N GLN A 54 -19.85 -7.26 -12.26
CA GLN A 54 -20.00 -6.69 -13.61
C GLN A 54 -21.35 -5.96 -13.79
N ASP A 55 -21.93 -5.45 -12.69
CA ASP A 55 -23.17 -4.69 -12.66
C ASP A 55 -22.88 -3.23 -12.24
N GLU A 56 -23.12 -2.31 -13.15
CA GLU A 56 -22.86 -0.88 -12.95
C GLU A 56 -23.62 -0.32 -11.74
N SER A 57 -24.84 -0.76 -11.49
CA SER A 57 -25.65 -0.27 -10.36
C SER A 57 -25.00 -0.65 -9.01
N SER A 58 -24.54 -1.88 -8.87
CA SER A 58 -23.84 -2.34 -7.65
C SER A 58 -22.49 -1.66 -7.48
N PHE A 59 -21.78 -1.44 -8.56
CA PHE A 59 -20.51 -0.69 -8.53
C PHE A 59 -20.72 0.76 -8.10
N GLN A 60 -21.74 1.44 -8.61
CA GLN A 60 -22.10 2.81 -8.20
C GLN A 60 -22.49 2.88 -6.71
N LYS A 61 -23.21 1.89 -6.18
CA LYS A 61 -23.50 1.81 -4.74
C LYS A 61 -22.22 1.71 -3.91
N TYR A 62 -21.27 0.88 -4.35
CA TYR A 62 -19.97 0.76 -3.69
C TYR A 62 -19.18 2.07 -3.72
N LEU A 63 -19.09 2.75 -4.87
CA LEU A 63 -18.45 4.06 -5.00
C LEU A 63 -19.08 5.12 -4.09
N ASN A 64 -20.42 5.16 -4.02
CA ASN A 64 -21.14 6.09 -3.15
C ASN A 64 -20.84 5.83 -1.67
N ALA A 65 -20.85 4.57 -1.25
CA ALA A 65 -20.51 4.20 0.13
C ALA A 65 -19.07 4.58 0.48
N SER A 66 -18.11 4.37 -0.43
CA SER A 66 -16.71 4.77 -0.25
C SER A 66 -16.56 6.30 -0.16
N ARG A 67 -17.32 7.05 -0.97
CA ARG A 67 -17.37 8.51 -0.91
C ARG A 67 -17.90 8.99 0.44
N GLU A 68 -19.03 8.46 0.90
CA GLU A 68 -19.60 8.82 2.20
C GLU A 68 -18.63 8.52 3.35
N GLN A 69 -17.90 7.41 3.28
CA GLN A 69 -16.89 7.09 4.27
C GLN A 69 -15.70 8.06 4.23
N SER A 70 -15.26 8.46 3.05
CA SER A 70 -14.18 9.44 2.88
C SER A 70 -14.60 10.84 3.35
N ASP A 71 -15.85 11.24 3.11
CA ASP A 71 -16.39 12.55 3.53
C ASP A 71 -16.48 12.71 5.06
N LYS A 72 -16.60 11.61 5.80
CA LYS A 72 -16.53 11.62 7.27
C LYS A 72 -15.13 11.94 7.82
N GLY A 73 -14.11 11.94 6.96
CA GLY A 73 -12.72 12.06 7.35
C GLY A 73 -12.16 10.75 7.92
N TYR A 74 -10.91 10.81 8.35
CA TYR A 74 -10.24 9.68 8.98
C TYR A 74 -9.88 10.03 10.42
N TYR A 75 -10.20 9.13 11.34
CA TYR A 75 -9.79 9.24 12.73
C TYR A 75 -8.71 8.21 13.04
N LEU A 76 -7.56 8.67 13.51
CA LEU A 76 -6.47 7.84 14.02
C LEU A 76 -6.46 7.90 15.54
N ASP A 77 -6.65 6.73 16.18
CA ASP A 77 -6.57 6.64 17.63
C ASP A 77 -5.14 6.90 18.11
N PRO A 78 -4.91 7.91 18.99
CA PRO A 78 -3.59 8.19 19.54
C PRO A 78 -2.93 6.98 20.24
N ASN A 79 -3.71 6.06 20.79
CA ASN A 79 -3.19 4.86 21.46
C ASN A 79 -2.68 3.80 20.46
N SER A 80 -3.01 3.91 19.17
CA SER A 80 -2.59 2.97 18.14
C SER A 80 -1.18 3.23 17.62
N VAL A 81 -0.57 4.37 17.93
CA VAL A 81 0.77 4.77 17.51
C VAL A 81 1.75 4.83 18.67
N ASN A 82 3.03 5.07 18.39
CA ASN A 82 4.07 5.35 19.39
C ASN A 82 4.46 6.83 19.34
N GLY A 83 4.78 7.40 20.51
CA GLY A 83 5.11 8.82 20.63
C GLY A 83 3.89 9.75 20.52
N GLY A 84 4.12 11.05 20.40
CA GLY A 84 3.07 12.04 20.27
C GLY A 84 2.43 12.03 18.88
N LEU A 85 1.10 11.91 18.84
CA LEU A 85 0.32 12.03 17.59
C LEU A 85 -0.04 13.51 17.37
N VAL A 86 0.29 14.01 16.19
CA VAL A 86 -0.10 15.33 15.69
C VAL A 86 -1.02 15.17 14.50
N GLN A 87 -2.13 15.89 14.48
CA GLN A 87 -3.02 16.01 13.34
C GLN A 87 -3.04 17.45 12.88
N GLU A 88 -2.73 17.66 11.61
CA GLU A 88 -2.74 18.99 10.99
C GLU A 88 -3.61 18.98 9.73
N ARG A 89 -4.05 20.15 9.31
CA ARG A 89 -4.63 20.37 7.99
C ARG A 89 -3.63 21.14 7.13
N LEU A 90 -2.96 20.45 6.23
CA LEU A 90 -1.95 21.02 5.33
C LEU A 90 -2.45 20.94 3.88
N PHE A 91 -2.48 22.06 3.18
CA PHE A 91 -2.84 22.14 1.76
C PHE A 91 -4.18 21.44 1.44
N ASP A 92 -5.20 21.75 2.26
CA ASP A 92 -6.55 21.16 2.23
C ASP A 92 -6.63 19.66 2.51
N MET A 93 -5.57 19.07 3.02
CA MET A 93 -5.48 17.66 3.33
C MET A 93 -5.26 17.43 4.82
N GLN A 94 -5.90 16.41 5.38
CA GLN A 94 -5.64 15.91 6.71
C GLN A 94 -4.30 15.16 6.70
N VAL A 95 -3.37 15.54 7.57
CA VAL A 95 -2.06 14.91 7.71
C VAL A 95 -1.85 14.50 9.15
N TYR A 96 -1.54 13.24 9.38
CA TYR A 96 -1.09 12.74 10.67
C TYR A 96 0.42 12.64 10.70
N SER A 97 1.04 12.98 11.83
CA SER A 97 2.43 12.66 12.09
C SER A 97 2.63 12.21 13.53
N TRP A 98 3.61 11.34 13.77
CA TRP A 98 3.93 10.89 15.11
C TRP A 98 5.41 10.52 15.27
N ASN A 99 5.83 10.33 16.52
CA ASN A 99 7.19 9.99 16.89
C ASN A 99 8.23 11.02 16.41
N ASP A 100 7.87 12.30 16.43
CA ASP A 100 8.82 13.39 16.20
C ASP A 100 9.70 13.58 17.45
N ASN A 101 11.00 13.33 17.35
CA ASN A 101 11.95 13.49 18.45
C ASN A 101 12.76 14.80 18.36
N GLY A 102 12.47 15.66 17.38
CA GLY A 102 13.08 16.96 17.15
C GLY A 102 14.54 16.94 16.64
N LYS A 103 15.10 15.76 16.34
CA LYS A 103 16.48 15.66 15.82
C LYS A 103 16.49 15.97 14.32
N ALA A 104 17.45 16.80 13.88
CA ALA A 104 17.57 17.24 12.49
C ALA A 104 17.73 16.10 11.48
N ASN A 105 18.34 14.97 11.88
CA ASN A 105 18.60 13.81 11.02
C ASN A 105 17.72 12.60 11.36
N GLN A 106 16.58 12.81 12.05
CA GLN A 106 15.66 11.73 12.35
C GLN A 106 15.17 11.10 11.04
N LYS A 107 15.22 9.77 10.94
CA LYS A 107 14.58 9.08 9.81
C LYS A 107 13.11 9.46 9.73
N THR A 108 12.63 9.74 8.55
CA THR A 108 11.24 10.14 8.32
C THR A 108 10.64 9.25 7.24
N ILE A 109 9.47 8.68 7.49
CA ILE A 109 8.71 7.89 6.51
C ILE A 109 7.47 8.69 6.11
N PHE A 110 7.41 9.08 4.84
CA PHE A 110 6.22 9.65 4.22
C PHE A 110 5.43 8.52 3.55
N TYR A 111 4.31 8.13 4.16
CA TYR A 111 3.58 6.93 3.79
C TYR A 111 2.25 7.25 3.11
N LEU A 112 2.05 6.71 1.92
CA LEU A 112 0.80 6.78 1.17
C LEU A 112 0.07 5.43 1.25
N ALA A 113 -1.01 5.38 2.02
CA ALA A 113 -1.74 4.14 2.26
C ALA A 113 -2.55 3.70 1.04
N GLY A 114 -2.59 2.40 0.82
CA GLY A 114 -3.45 1.76 -0.17
C GLY A 114 -4.94 1.84 0.17
N GLY A 115 -5.75 1.21 -0.68
CA GLY A 115 -7.21 1.22 -0.56
C GLY A 115 -7.90 1.55 -1.87
N SER A 116 -7.28 1.20 -3.00
CA SER A 116 -7.82 1.36 -4.36
C SER A 116 -8.24 2.79 -4.70
N TYR A 117 -7.54 3.79 -4.16
CA TYR A 117 -7.91 5.22 -4.24
C TYR A 117 -9.30 5.56 -3.68
N LEU A 118 -9.95 4.64 -2.97
CA LEU A 118 -11.31 4.76 -2.42
C LEU A 118 -11.31 4.80 -0.89
N ASN A 119 -10.52 3.93 -0.26
CA ASN A 119 -10.63 3.64 1.17
C ASN A 119 -9.53 4.34 1.99
N ASN A 120 -9.80 4.54 3.26
CA ASN A 120 -8.85 5.08 4.24
C ASN A 120 -7.89 4.00 4.77
N PRO A 121 -6.76 4.39 5.41
CA PRO A 121 -5.86 3.45 6.05
C PRO A 121 -6.57 2.50 7.02
N THR A 122 -6.14 1.24 7.06
CA THR A 122 -6.66 0.21 7.96
C THR A 122 -5.79 0.11 9.22
N PRO A 123 -6.26 -0.54 10.29
CA PRO A 123 -5.43 -0.84 11.46
C PRO A 123 -4.14 -1.62 11.15
N TYR A 124 -4.12 -2.40 10.06
CA TYR A 124 -2.92 -3.13 9.63
C TYR A 124 -1.82 -2.19 9.15
N HIS A 125 -2.15 -1.14 8.38
CA HIS A 125 -1.18 -0.10 8.00
C HIS A 125 -0.59 0.58 9.24
N ILE A 126 -1.44 0.95 10.19
CA ILE A 126 -1.00 1.63 11.42
C ILE A 126 -0.09 0.73 12.26
N SER A 127 -0.42 -0.55 12.38
CA SER A 127 0.41 -1.54 13.09
C SER A 127 1.79 -1.70 12.47
N MET A 128 1.88 -1.81 11.15
CA MET A 128 3.16 -1.87 10.43
C MET A 128 3.96 -0.58 10.63
N LEU A 129 3.34 0.59 10.43
CA LEU A 129 4.00 1.88 10.60
C LEU A 129 4.49 2.10 12.03
N LYS A 130 3.74 1.65 13.04
CA LYS A 130 4.18 1.65 14.45
C LYS A 130 5.43 0.77 14.64
N THR A 131 5.47 -0.41 14.03
CA THR A 131 6.64 -1.29 14.09
C THR A 131 7.87 -0.61 13.47
N LEU A 132 7.74 -0.03 12.27
CA LEU A 132 8.82 0.67 11.60
C LEU A 132 9.28 1.90 12.40
N SER A 133 8.33 2.71 12.87
CA SER A 133 8.60 3.89 13.70
C SER A 133 9.38 3.54 14.96
N THR A 134 8.94 2.52 15.68
CA THR A 134 9.61 2.07 16.92
C THR A 134 11.00 1.53 16.66
N SER A 135 11.16 0.68 15.62
CA SER A 135 12.45 0.02 15.34
C SER A 135 13.51 0.96 14.77
N LEU A 136 13.10 2.00 14.05
CA LEU A 136 13.97 2.96 13.40
C LEU A 136 14.14 4.27 14.18
N ASP A 137 13.40 4.48 15.27
CA ASP A 137 13.17 5.80 15.89
C ASP A 137 12.74 6.84 14.82
N ALA A 138 11.90 6.41 13.87
CA ALA A 138 11.51 7.22 12.73
C ALA A 138 10.22 8.01 13.00
N LYS A 139 10.20 9.26 12.52
CA LYS A 139 8.97 10.04 12.38
C LYS A 139 8.13 9.46 11.24
N ILE A 140 6.84 9.28 11.47
CA ILE A 140 5.89 8.90 10.42
C ILE A 140 5.08 10.12 10.01
N ILE A 141 4.84 10.26 8.71
CA ILE A 141 3.94 11.23 8.09
C ILE A 141 2.94 10.45 7.24
N LEU A 142 1.66 10.58 7.57
CA LEU A 142 0.56 9.88 6.94
C LEU A 142 -0.47 10.88 6.39
N PRO A 143 -0.32 11.34 5.15
CA PRO A 143 -1.33 12.15 4.49
C PRO A 143 -2.58 11.33 4.18
N ILE A 144 -3.75 11.87 4.48
CA ILE A 144 -5.04 11.32 4.05
C ILE A 144 -5.40 11.99 2.73
N TYR A 145 -4.79 11.50 1.66
CA TYR A 145 -4.89 12.11 0.34
C TYR A 145 -6.32 12.09 -0.22
N PRO A 146 -6.66 13.07 -1.10
CA PRO A 146 -7.95 13.11 -1.79
C PRO A 146 -8.20 11.85 -2.63
N LYS A 147 -9.41 11.29 -2.55
CA LYS A 147 -9.76 9.99 -3.12
C LYS A 147 -10.91 10.07 -4.11
N THR A 148 -10.98 9.08 -4.99
CA THR A 148 -12.15 8.85 -5.86
C THR A 148 -13.37 8.46 -5.03
N PRO A 149 -14.56 8.66 -5.56
CA PRO A 149 -14.90 9.25 -6.86
C PRO A 149 -14.93 10.79 -6.85
N ARG A 150 -14.71 11.44 -5.71
CA ARG A 150 -14.77 12.91 -5.59
C ARG A 150 -13.59 13.62 -6.23
N TYR A 151 -12.40 13.03 -6.13
CA TYR A 151 -11.13 13.60 -6.58
C TYR A 151 -10.40 12.62 -7.49
N THR A 152 -9.57 13.15 -8.36
CA THR A 152 -8.80 12.44 -9.36
C THR A 152 -7.31 12.74 -9.18
N TYR A 153 -6.44 12.08 -9.92
CA TYR A 153 -4.98 12.20 -9.77
C TYR A 153 -4.50 13.66 -9.95
N ASP A 154 -5.10 14.39 -10.87
CA ASP A 154 -4.76 15.80 -11.21
C ASP A 154 -5.10 16.78 -10.07
N TYR A 155 -6.02 16.40 -9.19
CA TYR A 155 -6.30 17.11 -7.94
C TYR A 155 -5.37 16.65 -6.80
N ALA A 156 -5.11 15.35 -6.68
CA ALA A 156 -4.41 14.76 -5.55
C ALA A 156 -2.88 14.94 -5.62
N ILE A 157 -2.25 14.73 -6.79
CA ILE A 157 -0.79 14.80 -6.95
C ILE A 157 -0.23 16.18 -6.57
N PRO A 158 -0.74 17.32 -7.09
CA PRO A 158 -0.23 18.64 -6.71
C PRO A 158 -0.37 18.91 -5.21
N ARG A 159 -1.44 18.38 -4.59
CA ARG A 159 -1.67 18.52 -3.15
C ARG A 159 -0.74 17.66 -2.31
N LEU A 160 -0.19 16.58 -2.84
CA LEU A 160 0.83 15.77 -2.18
C LEU A 160 2.24 16.34 -2.33
N VAL A 161 2.54 17.00 -3.45
CA VAL A 161 3.83 17.68 -3.67
C VAL A 161 4.13 18.69 -2.57
N ASN A 162 3.16 19.50 -2.19
CA ASN A 162 3.36 20.55 -1.18
C ASN A 162 3.62 20.03 0.24
N PRO A 163 2.84 19.08 0.81
CA PRO A 163 3.20 18.44 2.08
C PRO A 163 4.54 17.71 2.02
N TYR A 164 4.84 17.02 0.90
CA TYR A 164 6.14 16.39 0.74
C TYR A 164 7.27 17.43 0.83
N ARG A 165 7.19 18.54 0.10
CA ARG A 165 8.14 19.67 0.16
C ARG A 165 8.29 20.16 1.59
N HIS A 166 7.19 20.47 2.26
CA HIS A 166 7.16 20.99 3.64
C HIS A 166 7.92 20.09 4.64
N PHE A 167 7.75 18.76 4.53
CA PHE A 167 8.43 17.84 5.43
C PHE A 167 9.88 17.57 4.99
N HIS A 168 10.15 17.55 3.68
CA HIS A 168 11.50 17.38 3.14
C HIS A 168 12.41 18.56 3.49
N GLU A 169 11.92 19.79 3.41
CA GLU A 169 12.67 20.99 3.81
C GLU A 169 13.05 21.00 5.30
N LYS A 170 12.20 20.42 6.13
CA LYS A 170 12.48 20.25 7.57
C LYS A 170 13.46 19.11 7.83
N ASN A 171 13.41 18.05 7.05
CA ASN A 171 14.26 16.90 7.21
C ASN A 171 14.41 16.12 5.88
N ALA A 172 15.59 16.21 5.29
CA ALA A 172 15.92 15.53 4.03
C ALA A 172 16.12 14.00 4.18
N ASN A 173 16.21 13.46 5.41
CA ASN A 173 16.31 12.03 5.66
C ASN A 173 14.92 11.35 5.56
N LEU A 174 14.34 11.43 4.36
CA LEU A 174 12.98 11.02 4.08
C LEU A 174 12.94 9.81 3.14
N THR A 175 12.22 8.77 3.56
CA THR A 175 11.82 7.62 2.75
C THR A 175 10.38 7.82 2.30
N LEU A 176 10.12 7.70 1.00
CA LEU A 176 8.77 7.67 0.44
C LEU A 176 8.29 6.23 0.36
N MET A 177 7.18 5.93 1.01
CA MET A 177 6.61 4.58 1.03
C MET A 177 5.15 4.57 0.64
N GLY A 178 4.67 3.46 0.11
CA GLY A 178 3.25 3.22 -0.11
C GLY A 178 2.95 1.79 -0.49
N ASP A 179 1.69 1.41 -0.32
CA ASP A 179 1.20 0.08 -0.67
C ASP A 179 0.05 0.15 -1.67
N SER A 180 -0.11 -0.86 -2.51
CA SER A 180 -1.24 -0.96 -3.45
C SER A 180 -1.43 0.33 -4.29
N ALA A 181 -2.62 0.93 -4.27
CA ALA A 181 -2.90 2.23 -4.88
C ALA A 181 -2.00 3.35 -4.32
N GLY A 182 -1.71 3.33 -3.00
CA GLY A 182 -0.76 4.24 -2.38
C GLY A 182 0.68 4.04 -2.87
N GLY A 183 1.05 2.83 -3.23
CA GLY A 183 2.33 2.51 -3.87
C GLY A 183 2.43 3.09 -5.29
N GLY A 184 1.37 2.93 -6.09
CA GLY A 184 1.27 3.60 -7.40
C GLY A 184 1.33 5.13 -7.26
N LEU A 185 0.60 5.67 -6.27
CA LEU A 185 0.61 7.11 -5.97
C LEU A 185 1.97 7.62 -5.52
N ALA A 186 2.70 6.83 -4.70
CA ALA A 186 4.06 7.18 -4.26
C ALA A 186 5.03 7.28 -5.45
N LEU A 187 4.98 6.32 -6.36
CA LEU A 187 5.78 6.37 -7.57
C LEU A 187 5.35 7.51 -8.51
N GLY A 188 4.04 7.77 -8.65
CA GLY A 188 3.51 8.92 -9.39
C GLY A 188 3.96 10.26 -8.78
N LEU A 189 3.98 10.38 -7.45
CA LEU A 189 4.52 11.54 -6.75
C LEU A 189 6.02 11.70 -7.02
N ALA A 190 6.82 10.63 -6.95
CA ALA A 190 8.24 10.67 -7.25
C ALA A 190 8.52 11.18 -8.69
N HIS A 191 7.71 10.75 -9.66
CA HIS A 191 7.75 11.28 -11.02
C HIS A 191 7.39 12.77 -11.08
N ALA A 192 6.35 13.20 -10.34
CA ALA A 192 5.97 14.61 -10.28
C ALA A 192 7.10 15.48 -9.70
N LEU A 193 7.80 15.01 -8.67
CA LEU A 193 8.98 15.67 -8.10
C LEU A 193 10.12 15.76 -9.14
N SER A 194 10.36 14.70 -9.91
CA SER A 194 11.44 14.65 -10.91
C SER A 194 11.24 15.59 -12.11
N HIS A 195 10.02 16.02 -12.35
CA HIS A 195 9.69 16.96 -13.44
C HIS A 195 9.81 18.42 -13.02
N GLN A 196 9.98 18.71 -11.73
CA GLN A 196 10.21 20.08 -11.27
C GLN A 196 11.65 20.51 -11.49
N SER A 197 11.87 21.77 -11.83
CA SER A 197 13.19 22.32 -12.17
C SER A 197 13.38 23.74 -11.65
N GLY A 198 14.62 24.22 -11.66
CA GLY A 198 14.96 25.57 -11.19
C GLY A 198 14.65 25.75 -9.71
N GLN A 199 14.07 26.89 -9.36
CA GLN A 199 13.70 27.23 -7.97
C GLN A 199 12.54 26.40 -7.44
N GLU A 200 11.77 25.75 -8.30
CA GLU A 200 10.67 24.85 -7.96
C GLU A 200 11.15 23.41 -7.68
N ALA A 201 12.41 23.09 -7.96
CA ALA A 201 12.93 21.75 -7.80
C ALA A 201 12.82 21.25 -6.35
N ILE A 202 12.21 20.09 -6.18
CA ILE A 202 12.12 19.39 -4.90
C ILE A 202 12.96 18.14 -5.01
N PRO A 203 13.91 17.91 -4.09
CA PRO A 203 14.73 16.71 -4.11
C PRO A 203 13.91 15.43 -4.00
N GLN A 204 14.40 14.36 -4.62
CA GLN A 204 13.87 13.02 -4.43
C GLN A 204 14.05 12.56 -2.97
N PRO A 205 13.23 11.60 -2.50
CA PRO A 205 13.48 10.96 -1.20
C PRO A 205 14.82 10.20 -1.23
N LYS A 206 15.32 9.80 -0.06
CA LYS A 206 16.51 8.94 0.04
C LYS A 206 16.30 7.59 -0.63
N ASN A 207 15.11 7.03 -0.50
CA ASN A 207 14.67 5.81 -1.18
C ASN A 207 13.14 5.77 -1.34
N ILE A 208 12.67 4.89 -2.22
CA ILE A 208 11.25 4.63 -2.48
C ILE A 208 10.99 3.16 -2.16
N ILE A 209 10.07 2.87 -1.23
CA ILE A 209 9.70 1.50 -0.85
C ILE A 209 8.23 1.26 -1.17
N LEU A 210 7.95 0.32 -2.04
CA LEU A 210 6.63 0.05 -2.58
C LEU A 210 6.18 -1.39 -2.24
N LEU A 211 5.01 -1.51 -1.63
CA LEU A 211 4.43 -2.79 -1.21
C LEU A 211 3.27 -3.14 -2.15
N SER A 212 3.43 -4.17 -2.97
CA SER A 212 2.41 -4.58 -3.95
C SER A 212 1.82 -3.40 -4.74
N PRO A 213 2.64 -2.50 -5.33
CA PRO A 213 2.14 -1.26 -5.91
C PRO A 213 1.23 -1.50 -7.12
N TRP A 214 0.14 -0.72 -7.21
CA TRP A 214 -0.71 -0.69 -8.41
C TRP A 214 -0.07 0.22 -9.47
N LEU A 215 0.70 -0.37 -10.37
CA LEU A 215 1.57 0.33 -11.32
C LEU A 215 0.90 0.63 -12.66
N ASP A 216 -0.19 -0.05 -13.00
CA ASP A 216 -0.96 0.11 -14.22
C ASP A 216 -2.46 0.03 -13.93
N VAL A 217 -3.13 1.17 -13.98
CA VAL A 217 -4.57 1.21 -13.68
C VAL A 217 -5.44 0.63 -14.79
N THR A 218 -4.88 0.35 -15.97
CA THR A 218 -5.63 -0.24 -17.07
C THR A 218 -5.97 -1.70 -16.84
N MET A 219 -5.24 -2.40 -15.96
CA MET A 219 -5.37 -3.84 -15.67
C MET A 219 -5.32 -4.72 -16.93
N LYS A 220 -4.50 -4.34 -17.92
CA LYS A 220 -4.43 -5.00 -19.23
C LYS A 220 -3.25 -5.96 -19.42
N HIS A 221 -2.45 -6.19 -18.37
CA HIS A 221 -1.36 -7.16 -18.49
C HIS A 221 -1.90 -8.56 -18.87
N PRO A 222 -1.33 -9.24 -19.89
CA PRO A 222 -1.90 -10.49 -20.44
C PRO A 222 -1.92 -11.66 -19.43
N GLU A 223 -1.11 -11.60 -18.39
CA GLU A 223 -1.08 -12.64 -17.36
C GLU A 223 -2.08 -12.39 -16.20
N ILE A 224 -2.68 -11.21 -16.08
CA ILE A 224 -3.64 -10.90 -15.01
C ILE A 224 -4.73 -11.98 -14.85
N PRO A 225 -5.33 -12.55 -15.93
CA PRO A 225 -6.34 -13.59 -15.80
C PRO A 225 -5.89 -14.83 -15.01
N LYS A 226 -4.60 -15.15 -14.99
CA LYS A 226 -4.06 -16.28 -14.21
C LYS A 226 -4.16 -16.06 -12.69
N TYR A 227 -4.25 -14.80 -12.25
CA TYR A 227 -4.27 -14.40 -10.84
C TYR A 227 -5.68 -14.12 -10.33
N GLU A 228 -6.68 -14.03 -11.22
CA GLU A 228 -8.07 -13.78 -10.83
C GLU A 228 -8.61 -14.79 -9.81
N ASP A 229 -8.24 -16.08 -9.92
CA ASP A 229 -8.73 -17.11 -9.02
C ASP A 229 -7.81 -17.35 -7.81
N THR A 230 -6.61 -16.76 -7.81
CA THR A 230 -5.64 -16.91 -6.71
C THR A 230 -5.58 -15.71 -5.76
N ASP A 231 -5.93 -14.51 -6.24
CA ASP A 231 -6.02 -13.32 -5.40
C ASP A 231 -7.36 -13.30 -4.65
N PRO A 232 -7.36 -13.37 -3.31
CA PRO A 232 -8.61 -13.40 -2.53
C PRO A 232 -9.24 -12.02 -2.32
N ILE A 233 -8.55 -10.93 -2.70
CA ILE A 233 -8.90 -9.56 -2.33
C ILE A 233 -9.35 -8.76 -3.55
N LEU A 234 -8.63 -8.89 -4.69
CA LEU A 234 -8.74 -8.00 -5.84
C LEU A 234 -9.28 -8.72 -7.08
N SER A 235 -9.86 -7.95 -8.01
CA SER A 235 -10.28 -8.41 -9.34
C SER A 235 -10.10 -7.30 -10.37
N ALA A 236 -9.68 -7.65 -11.58
CA ALA A 236 -9.29 -6.72 -12.62
C ALA A 236 -10.43 -5.79 -13.06
N TRP A 237 -11.66 -6.31 -13.16
CA TRP A 237 -12.78 -5.53 -13.67
C TRP A 237 -13.04 -4.26 -12.82
N GLY A 238 -13.21 -4.42 -11.51
CA GLY A 238 -13.50 -3.30 -10.62
C GLY A 238 -12.30 -2.35 -10.48
N LEU A 239 -11.08 -2.90 -10.45
CA LEU A 239 -9.87 -2.08 -10.44
C LEU A 239 -9.76 -1.21 -11.70
N ALA A 240 -9.96 -1.78 -12.89
CA ALA A 240 -9.93 -0.99 -14.12
C ALA A 240 -10.96 0.16 -14.10
N ARG A 241 -12.18 -0.08 -13.60
CA ARG A 241 -13.22 0.96 -13.44
C ARG A 241 -12.80 2.05 -12.45
N VAL A 242 -12.23 1.67 -11.30
CA VAL A 242 -11.70 2.65 -10.34
C VAL A 242 -10.52 3.41 -10.94
N GLY A 243 -9.66 2.73 -11.69
CA GLY A 243 -8.54 3.32 -12.40
C GLY A 243 -8.95 4.38 -13.42
N GLU A 244 -10.02 4.14 -14.19
CA GLU A 244 -10.59 5.12 -15.12
C GLU A 244 -11.12 6.36 -14.38
N ILE A 245 -11.78 6.18 -13.22
CA ILE A 245 -12.27 7.30 -12.41
C ILE A 245 -11.07 8.08 -11.83
N TRP A 246 -10.06 7.38 -11.28
CA TRP A 246 -8.84 8.01 -10.78
C TRP A 246 -8.12 8.81 -11.85
N ALA A 247 -8.06 8.28 -13.07
CA ALA A 247 -7.45 8.91 -14.23
C ALA A 247 -8.23 10.13 -14.78
N ASN A 248 -9.39 10.45 -14.23
CA ASN A 248 -10.29 11.46 -14.81
C ASN A 248 -10.65 11.13 -16.28
N GLY A 249 -10.95 9.86 -16.55
CA GLY A 249 -11.34 9.32 -17.84
C GLY A 249 -10.37 8.32 -18.45
N SER A 250 -10.89 7.44 -19.30
CA SER A 250 -10.14 6.32 -19.92
C SER A 250 -8.94 6.75 -20.75
N ASN A 251 -8.96 7.95 -21.33
CA ASN A 251 -7.87 8.48 -22.15
C ASN A 251 -6.60 8.79 -21.34
N ASN A 252 -6.72 9.02 -20.05
CA ASN A 252 -5.60 9.38 -19.17
C ASN A 252 -5.03 8.18 -18.40
N THR A 253 -5.58 6.98 -18.56
CA THR A 253 -5.16 5.79 -17.80
C THR A 253 -3.69 5.42 -18.00
N ASN A 254 -3.09 5.78 -19.14
CA ASN A 254 -1.68 5.56 -19.42
C ASN A 254 -0.75 6.72 -18.98
N TYR A 255 -1.33 7.77 -18.39
CA TYR A 255 -0.53 8.92 -17.98
C TYR A 255 0.43 8.54 -16.83
N THR A 256 1.63 9.10 -16.82
CA THR A 256 2.73 8.76 -15.91
C THR A 256 2.34 8.82 -14.42
N TYR A 257 1.49 9.76 -14.03
CA TYR A 257 1.07 9.90 -12.63
C TYR A 257 -0.07 8.96 -12.25
N VAL A 258 -0.64 8.29 -13.22
CA VAL A 258 -1.76 7.33 -13.07
C VAL A 258 -1.26 5.89 -13.19
N SER A 259 -0.49 5.61 -14.24
CA SER A 259 0.18 4.32 -14.46
C SER A 259 1.70 4.53 -14.51
N PRO A 260 2.34 4.66 -13.35
CA PRO A 260 3.73 5.15 -13.25
C PRO A 260 4.78 4.19 -13.81
N LYS A 261 4.47 2.93 -14.09
CA LYS A 261 5.38 2.01 -14.81
C LYS A 261 5.70 2.48 -16.24
N ASN A 262 4.86 3.36 -16.82
CA ASN A 262 5.02 3.79 -18.20
C ASN A 262 6.10 4.87 -18.38
N ALA A 263 6.67 5.40 -17.31
CA ALA A 263 7.70 6.41 -17.36
C ALA A 263 9.09 5.86 -16.99
N PRO A 264 10.16 6.39 -17.60
CA PRO A 264 11.51 6.01 -17.23
C PRO A 264 11.87 6.52 -15.83
N ALA A 265 12.53 5.66 -15.03
CA ALA A 265 12.91 5.98 -13.64
C ALA A 265 14.25 6.75 -13.52
N THR A 266 14.75 7.36 -14.59
CA THR A 266 16.11 7.92 -14.70
C THR A 266 16.45 8.99 -13.66
N LYS A 267 15.45 9.65 -13.09
CA LYS A 267 15.63 10.72 -12.08
C LYS A 267 15.07 10.35 -10.72
N LEU A 268 14.67 9.10 -10.53
CA LEU A 268 14.09 8.65 -9.27
C LEU A 268 15.16 8.17 -8.29
N ALA A 269 14.86 8.23 -7.01
CA ALA A 269 15.64 7.60 -5.95
C ALA A 269 15.65 6.06 -6.11
N PRO A 270 16.57 5.33 -5.47
CA PRO A 270 16.55 3.87 -5.43
C PRO A 270 15.18 3.33 -5.05
N ILE A 271 14.73 2.28 -5.75
CA ILE A 271 13.40 1.69 -5.58
C ILE A 271 13.51 0.30 -4.95
N THR A 272 12.69 0.02 -3.95
CA THR A 272 12.47 -1.33 -3.42
C THR A 272 11.03 -1.75 -3.68
N LEU A 273 10.84 -2.92 -4.28
CA LEU A 273 9.54 -3.50 -4.61
C LEU A 273 9.33 -4.77 -3.78
N PHE A 274 8.27 -4.81 -2.98
CA PHE A 274 7.77 -6.03 -2.34
C PHE A 274 6.51 -6.47 -3.04
N THR A 275 6.36 -7.78 -3.30
CA THR A 275 5.16 -8.35 -3.91
C THR A 275 4.96 -9.80 -3.47
N GLY A 276 3.70 -10.24 -3.41
CA GLY A 276 3.35 -11.65 -3.27
C GLY A 276 3.16 -12.31 -4.63
N THR A 277 3.50 -13.60 -4.76
CA THR A 277 3.36 -14.28 -6.06
C THR A 277 1.93 -14.74 -6.38
N ARG A 278 0.95 -14.45 -5.51
CA ARG A 278 -0.46 -14.83 -5.69
C ARG A 278 -1.41 -13.65 -5.90
N GLU A 279 -0.87 -12.44 -6.07
CA GLU A 279 -1.66 -11.24 -6.27
C GLU A 279 -1.78 -10.83 -7.74
N ILE A 280 -2.87 -10.14 -8.05
CA ILE A 280 -3.20 -9.71 -9.42
C ILE A 280 -2.20 -8.68 -9.99
N PHE A 281 -1.47 -7.95 -9.14
CA PHE A 281 -0.46 -6.98 -9.56
C PHE A 281 0.93 -7.58 -9.80
N PHE A 282 1.13 -8.85 -9.42
CA PHE A 282 2.43 -9.52 -9.54
C PHE A 282 3.07 -9.41 -10.93
N PRO A 283 2.37 -9.66 -12.06
CA PRO A 283 3.00 -9.58 -13.37
C PRO A 283 3.49 -8.18 -13.72
N ASP A 284 2.72 -7.14 -13.41
CA ASP A 284 3.13 -5.75 -13.65
C ASP A 284 4.35 -5.36 -12.80
N ILE A 285 4.38 -5.78 -11.53
CA ILE A 285 5.48 -5.47 -10.60
C ILE A 285 6.76 -6.20 -11.02
N ARG A 286 6.65 -7.49 -11.41
CA ARG A 286 7.77 -8.29 -11.91
C ARG A 286 8.38 -7.65 -13.16
N ASP A 287 7.55 -7.28 -14.12
CA ASP A 287 8.01 -6.72 -15.40
C ASP A 287 8.59 -5.31 -15.20
N TYR A 288 8.02 -4.52 -14.30
CA TYR A 288 8.60 -3.22 -13.93
C TYR A 288 9.96 -3.37 -13.24
N ALA A 289 10.12 -4.35 -12.34
CA ALA A 289 11.42 -4.65 -11.73
C ALA A 289 12.48 -5.01 -12.79
N ALA A 290 12.12 -5.85 -13.76
CA ALA A 290 12.99 -6.21 -14.88
C ALA A 290 13.33 -4.99 -15.76
N GLN A 291 12.37 -4.10 -16.01
CA GLN A 291 12.58 -2.84 -16.72
C GLN A 291 13.59 -1.93 -15.99
N LEU A 292 13.46 -1.78 -14.67
CA LEU A 292 14.40 -1.00 -13.84
C LEU A 292 15.81 -1.59 -13.89
N GLN A 293 15.94 -2.92 -13.78
CA GLN A 293 17.23 -3.62 -13.89
C GLN A 293 17.87 -3.41 -15.26
N ALA A 294 17.11 -3.55 -16.34
CA ALA A 294 17.57 -3.34 -17.70
C ALA A 294 18.03 -1.89 -17.95
N ALA A 295 17.42 -0.92 -17.27
CA ALA A 295 17.80 0.49 -17.29
C ALA A 295 18.98 0.83 -16.34
N ASN A 296 19.58 -0.16 -15.65
CA ASN A 296 20.60 0.04 -14.61
C ASN A 296 20.14 0.98 -13.47
N HIS A 297 18.84 1.05 -13.20
CA HIS A 297 18.32 1.79 -12.06
C HIS A 297 18.51 0.99 -10.77
N PRO A 298 18.96 1.61 -9.66
CA PRO A 298 19.08 0.91 -8.39
C PRO A 298 17.74 0.37 -7.90
N VAL A 299 17.57 -0.95 -7.93
CA VAL A 299 16.32 -1.62 -7.54
C VAL A 299 16.57 -2.86 -6.68
N ASN A 300 15.80 -2.98 -5.60
CA ASN A 300 15.64 -4.22 -4.85
C ASN A 300 14.26 -4.80 -5.18
N TYR A 301 14.23 -6.04 -5.68
CA TYR A 301 13.00 -6.75 -5.98
C TYR A 301 12.83 -7.96 -5.08
N ILE A 302 11.78 -7.97 -4.25
CA ILE A 302 11.50 -8.97 -3.24
C ILE A 302 10.13 -9.55 -3.51
N ALA A 303 10.10 -10.67 -4.25
CA ALA A 303 8.90 -11.45 -4.52
C ALA A 303 8.81 -12.60 -3.49
N GLN A 304 7.80 -12.56 -2.64
CA GLN A 304 7.58 -13.58 -1.63
C GLN A 304 6.63 -14.66 -2.15
N GLU A 305 7.14 -15.86 -2.29
CA GLU A 305 6.38 -17.01 -2.79
C GLU A 305 5.17 -17.32 -1.91
N GLY A 306 4.03 -17.58 -2.56
CA GLY A 306 2.79 -17.97 -1.91
C GLY A 306 2.04 -16.83 -1.19
N MET A 307 2.55 -15.60 -1.21
CA MET A 307 1.92 -14.48 -0.51
C MET A 307 0.87 -13.77 -1.37
N ASN A 308 -0.12 -13.20 -0.66
CA ASN A 308 -1.19 -12.40 -1.20
C ASN A 308 -0.83 -10.92 -1.28
N HIS A 309 -1.72 -10.13 -1.85
CA HIS A 309 -1.63 -8.69 -1.98
C HIS A 309 -1.31 -7.99 -0.66
N VAL A 310 -0.33 -7.10 -0.66
CA VAL A 310 0.17 -6.29 0.47
C VAL A 310 0.52 -7.12 1.72
N TYR A 311 1.04 -8.33 1.55
CA TYR A 311 1.36 -9.23 2.68
C TYR A 311 2.20 -8.57 3.79
N PRO A 312 3.07 -7.58 3.54
CA PRO A 312 3.90 -6.99 4.60
C PRO A 312 3.14 -6.25 5.69
N ILE A 313 1.86 -5.89 5.47
CA ILE A 313 1.06 -5.18 6.48
C ILE A 313 0.31 -6.11 7.44
N TYR A 314 0.19 -7.41 7.11
CA TYR A 314 -0.62 -8.35 7.89
C TYR A 314 0.15 -8.97 9.08
N PRO A 315 -0.55 -9.47 10.12
CA PRO A 315 0.10 -10.07 11.30
C PRO A 315 0.55 -11.52 11.04
N ILE A 316 1.43 -11.71 10.06
CA ILE A 316 2.00 -13.01 9.65
C ILE A 316 3.52 -13.01 9.76
N GLU A 317 4.12 -14.19 9.75
CA GLU A 317 5.58 -14.32 9.92
C GLU A 317 6.35 -13.73 8.72
N GLU A 318 5.83 -13.93 7.51
CA GLU A 318 6.40 -13.39 6.28
C GLU A 318 6.41 -11.85 6.26
N ALA A 319 5.39 -11.23 6.86
CA ALA A 319 5.34 -9.78 7.03
C ALA A 319 6.42 -9.27 7.99
N LYS A 320 6.71 -9.99 9.08
CA LYS A 320 7.80 -9.62 9.98
C LYS A 320 9.14 -9.63 9.24
N THR A 321 9.39 -10.65 8.43
CA THR A 321 10.59 -10.74 7.59
C THR A 321 10.68 -9.55 6.64
N ALA A 322 9.59 -9.22 5.95
CA ALA A 322 9.54 -8.05 5.05
C ALA A 322 9.79 -6.74 5.81
N GLN A 323 9.21 -6.56 7.00
CA GLN A 323 9.41 -5.39 7.84
C GLN A 323 10.87 -5.27 8.31
N TYR A 324 11.52 -6.37 8.68
CA TYR A 324 12.97 -6.37 8.99
C TYR A 324 13.81 -5.99 7.77
N GLN A 325 13.46 -6.45 6.58
CA GLN A 325 14.14 -6.05 5.34
C GLN A 325 13.95 -4.55 5.06
N MET A 326 12.75 -3.99 5.27
CA MET A 326 12.52 -2.54 5.16
C MET A 326 13.38 -1.75 6.13
N ILE A 327 13.44 -2.18 7.39
CA ILE A 327 14.27 -1.57 8.44
C ILE A 327 15.75 -1.57 8.04
N ASP A 328 16.25 -2.70 7.54
CA ASP A 328 17.63 -2.84 7.08
C ASP A 328 17.93 -1.91 5.88
N ILE A 329 17.05 -1.86 4.90
CA ILE A 329 17.16 -0.99 3.73
C ILE A 329 17.21 0.49 4.16
N ILE A 330 16.28 0.92 5.02
CA ILE A 330 16.23 2.31 5.51
C ILE A 330 17.48 2.64 6.35
N ASN A 331 18.00 1.69 7.12
CA ASN A 331 19.22 1.90 7.90
C ASN A 331 20.50 2.01 7.04
N LYS A 332 20.58 1.29 5.93
CA LYS A 332 21.71 1.28 5.01
C LYS A 332 21.68 2.44 4.00
N THR A 333 20.57 3.12 3.87
CA THR A 333 20.46 4.29 2.99
C THR A 333 21.18 5.48 3.63
N PRO A 334 22.19 6.08 2.96
CA PRO A 334 23.05 7.11 3.53
C PRO A 334 22.35 8.47 3.72
#